data_313e76be9d0004c9e4785a1fbf3f229a
#
_entry.id   313e76be9d0004c9e4785a1fbf3f229a
#
_cell.length_a   1.000
_cell.length_b   1.000
_cell.length_c   1.000
_cell.angle_alpha   90.00
_cell.angle_beta   90.00
_cell.angle_gamma   90.00
#
_symmetry.space_group_name_H-M   'P 1'
#
loop_
_entity.id
_entity.type
_entity.pdbx_description
1 polymer ?
#
loop_
_entity_poly.entity_id
_entity_poly.type
_entity_poly.pdbx_seq_one_letter_code
_entity_poly.pdbx_strand_id
1 'polypeptide(L)'
;NEALRQALRDYHAPADLFLVGEQVERDGETAERQALMRQWEKDGHHLHNHSYSHPAFSQTDLAAYLANVSRGEAVVEGLRDSDRTSPAYPHFYRAPYNDLGGSAEKYQALNAALSKAKVLPAPFTLHNHDWRFEEAYSKALADGDQALAQRISEAYLQQLQLEFDFAEQLSRDTFDREVPQVLLLHANRLNADHLGAVLKKLQERGYRFVSLQQATADPAYAIADGSQGTSGISWLHRWRKTLGQPDRLGEEPPFPAWLEKPAQ
;
A
#
# COMPACT_ATOMS: atom_id res chain seq x y z
N ASN A 1 -10.25 -10.40 7.81
CA ASN A 1 -10.60 -10.11 6.40
C ASN A 1 -12.08 -9.70 6.19
N GLU A 2 -13.06 -10.35 6.85
CA GLU A 2 -14.48 -9.98 6.64
C GLU A 2 -14.77 -8.54 7.11
N ALA A 3 -14.25 -8.12 8.26
CA ALA A 3 -14.45 -6.75 8.75
C ALA A 3 -13.90 -5.68 7.78
N LEU A 4 -12.73 -5.92 7.17
CA LEU A 4 -12.18 -5.04 6.14
C LEU A 4 -13.10 -4.96 4.92
N ARG A 5 -13.53 -6.12 4.40
CA ARG A 5 -14.44 -6.19 3.25
C ARG A 5 -15.77 -5.51 3.55
N GLN A 6 -16.32 -5.72 4.74
CA GLN A 6 -17.56 -5.06 5.16
C GLN A 6 -17.41 -3.54 5.20
N ALA A 7 -16.34 -3.02 5.81
CA ALA A 7 -16.09 -1.59 5.83
C ALA A 7 -15.98 -0.99 4.42
N LEU A 8 -15.24 -1.66 3.51
CA LEU A 8 -15.13 -1.21 2.12
C LEU A 8 -16.47 -1.21 1.39
N ARG A 9 -17.32 -2.23 1.60
CA ARG A 9 -18.68 -2.28 1.02
C ARG A 9 -19.56 -1.16 1.54
N ASP A 10 -19.56 -0.91 2.85
CA ASP A 10 -20.42 0.09 3.50
C ASP A 10 -20.15 1.51 2.97
N TYR A 11 -18.90 1.79 2.60
CA TYR A 11 -18.46 3.08 2.06
C TYR A 11 -18.29 3.09 0.54
N HIS A 12 -18.60 2.00 -0.16
CA HIS A 12 -18.36 1.84 -1.60
C HIS A 12 -16.91 2.19 -1.99
N ALA A 13 -15.96 1.83 -1.14
CA ALA A 13 -14.54 2.13 -1.32
C ALA A 13 -13.85 0.98 -2.07
N PRO A 14 -13.41 1.17 -3.33
CA PRO A 14 -12.65 0.15 -4.03
C PRO A 14 -11.26 0.00 -3.40
N ALA A 15 -10.72 -1.22 -3.46
CA ALA A 15 -9.39 -1.52 -2.98
C ALA A 15 -8.61 -2.36 -3.99
N ASP A 16 -7.30 -2.12 -4.05
CA ASP A 16 -6.34 -2.86 -4.84
C ASP A 16 -5.44 -3.64 -3.87
N LEU A 17 -5.53 -4.97 -3.91
CA LEU A 17 -4.84 -5.88 -3.00
C LEU A 17 -3.53 -6.35 -3.61
N PHE A 18 -2.43 -6.12 -2.93
CA PHE A 18 -1.10 -6.55 -3.35
C PHE A 18 -0.71 -7.82 -2.60
N LEU A 19 -0.69 -8.94 -3.30
CA LEU A 19 -0.58 -10.28 -2.72
C LEU A 19 0.86 -10.77 -2.69
N VAL A 20 1.31 -11.24 -1.53
CA VAL A 20 2.53 -12.04 -1.40
C VAL A 20 2.18 -13.49 -1.74
N GLY A 21 2.72 -14.02 -2.84
CA GLY A 21 2.34 -15.32 -3.39
C GLY A 21 2.46 -16.47 -2.39
N GLU A 22 3.54 -16.52 -1.63
CA GLU A 22 3.79 -17.53 -0.59
C GLU A 22 2.71 -17.52 0.50
N GLN A 23 2.14 -16.35 0.82
CA GLN A 23 1.04 -16.27 1.78
C GLN A 23 -0.27 -16.81 1.21
N VAL A 24 -0.45 -16.75 -0.10
CA VAL A 24 -1.61 -17.33 -0.79
C VAL A 24 -1.46 -18.85 -0.92
N GLU A 25 -0.24 -19.33 -1.20
CA GLU A 25 0.09 -20.74 -1.42
C GLU A 25 0.58 -21.44 -0.13
N ARG A 26 0.24 -20.94 1.05
CA ARG A 26 0.66 -21.54 2.30
C ARG A 26 0.19 -22.99 2.42
N ASP A 27 1.13 -23.88 2.74
CA ASP A 27 0.88 -25.29 2.89
C ASP A 27 -0.29 -25.58 3.85
N GLY A 28 -1.20 -26.46 3.42
CA GLY A 28 -2.41 -26.83 4.16
C GLY A 28 -3.55 -25.78 4.14
N GLU A 29 -3.30 -24.54 3.72
CA GLU A 29 -4.30 -23.45 3.71
C GLU A 29 -4.56 -22.88 2.29
N THR A 30 -3.87 -23.38 1.28
CA THR A 30 -3.88 -22.78 -0.07
C THR A 30 -5.30 -22.64 -0.64
N ALA A 31 -6.13 -23.67 -0.56
CA ALA A 31 -7.48 -23.63 -1.13
C ALA A 31 -8.37 -22.58 -0.44
N GLU A 32 -8.29 -22.48 0.89
CA GLU A 32 -9.03 -21.52 1.69
C GLU A 32 -8.58 -20.07 1.39
N ARG A 33 -7.26 -19.84 1.32
CA ARG A 33 -6.68 -18.53 1.03
C ARG A 33 -7.00 -18.06 -0.38
N GLN A 34 -6.92 -18.94 -1.35
CA GLN A 34 -7.32 -18.64 -2.73
C GLN A 34 -8.83 -18.34 -2.83
N ALA A 35 -9.68 -19.12 -2.15
CA ALA A 35 -11.12 -18.84 -2.11
C ALA A 35 -11.41 -17.46 -1.50
N LEU A 36 -10.68 -17.07 -0.46
CA LEU A 36 -10.79 -15.74 0.15
C LEU A 36 -10.38 -14.64 -0.85
N MET A 37 -9.28 -14.81 -1.60
CA MET A 37 -8.87 -13.82 -2.61
C MET A 37 -9.91 -13.67 -3.72
N ARG A 38 -10.46 -14.78 -4.21
CA ARG A 38 -11.59 -14.72 -5.18
C ARG A 38 -12.84 -14.04 -4.62
N GLN A 39 -13.03 -14.10 -3.29
CA GLN A 39 -14.14 -13.39 -2.67
C GLN A 39 -13.91 -11.86 -2.68
N TRP A 40 -12.67 -11.40 -2.50
CA TRP A 40 -12.32 -9.99 -2.67
C TRP A 40 -12.62 -9.49 -4.09
N GLU A 41 -12.29 -10.26 -5.12
CA GLU A 41 -12.64 -9.91 -6.50
C GLU A 41 -14.16 -9.85 -6.73
N LYS A 42 -14.92 -10.80 -6.17
CA LYS A 42 -16.39 -10.79 -6.24
C LYS A 42 -17.00 -9.56 -5.60
N ASP A 43 -16.36 -9.01 -4.58
CA ASP A 43 -16.76 -7.76 -3.93
C ASP A 43 -16.38 -6.51 -4.77
N GLY A 44 -15.70 -6.68 -5.91
CA GLY A 44 -15.34 -5.59 -6.82
C GLY A 44 -13.96 -5.01 -6.60
N HIS A 45 -13.11 -5.67 -5.81
CA HIS A 45 -11.72 -5.30 -5.59
C HIS A 45 -10.81 -5.97 -6.61
N HIS A 46 -9.56 -5.48 -6.75
CA HIS A 46 -8.59 -6.01 -7.72
C HIS A 46 -7.39 -6.63 -7.03
N LEU A 47 -6.88 -7.73 -7.60
CA LEU A 47 -5.72 -8.46 -7.10
C LEU A 47 -4.47 -8.11 -7.91
N HIS A 48 -3.38 -7.84 -7.23
CA HIS A 48 -2.11 -7.40 -7.78
C HIS A 48 -0.93 -8.11 -7.12
N ASN A 49 0.24 -7.99 -7.74
CA ASN A 49 1.45 -8.66 -7.34
C ASN A 49 2.25 -7.87 -6.30
N HIS A 50 2.64 -8.54 -5.22
CA HIS A 50 3.57 -8.05 -4.19
C HIS A 50 4.79 -8.98 -4.04
N SER A 51 5.27 -9.54 -5.15
CA SER A 51 6.28 -10.60 -5.20
C SER A 51 5.79 -11.96 -4.65
N TYR A 52 6.62 -12.99 -4.76
CA TYR A 52 6.27 -14.31 -4.23
C TYR A 52 6.54 -14.41 -2.72
N SER A 53 7.78 -14.08 -2.26
CA SER A 53 8.22 -14.28 -0.87
C SER A 53 8.61 -13.00 -0.13
N HIS A 54 8.24 -11.84 -0.66
CA HIS A 54 8.45 -10.52 -0.04
C HIS A 54 9.92 -10.18 0.24
N PRO A 55 10.88 -10.39 -0.70
CA PRO A 55 12.28 -10.08 -0.47
C PRO A 55 12.57 -8.56 -0.58
N ALA A 56 13.52 -8.06 0.21
CA ALA A 56 14.06 -6.71 0.00
C ALA A 56 14.92 -6.67 -1.26
N PHE A 57 14.57 -5.82 -2.22
CA PHE A 57 15.25 -5.78 -3.52
C PHE A 57 16.73 -5.35 -3.42
N SER A 58 17.01 -4.38 -2.58
CA SER A 58 18.39 -3.91 -2.33
C SER A 58 19.32 -5.02 -1.82
N GLN A 59 18.76 -6.00 -1.09
CA GLN A 59 19.48 -7.10 -0.46
C GLN A 59 19.42 -8.40 -1.27
N THR A 60 18.73 -8.42 -2.41
CA THR A 60 18.51 -9.62 -3.22
C THR A 60 19.24 -9.48 -4.55
N ASP A 61 19.82 -10.59 -5.04
CA ASP A 61 20.37 -10.64 -6.39
C ASP A 61 19.31 -10.29 -7.44
N LEU A 62 19.72 -9.57 -8.50
CA LEU A 62 18.80 -9.07 -9.51
C LEU A 62 18.00 -10.19 -10.19
N ALA A 63 18.67 -11.26 -10.62
CA ALA A 63 18.00 -12.36 -11.33
C ALA A 63 17.04 -13.10 -10.40
N ALA A 64 17.45 -13.35 -9.15
CA ALA A 64 16.61 -13.96 -8.11
C ALA A 64 15.39 -13.10 -7.79
N TYR A 65 15.56 -11.79 -7.68
CA TYR A 65 14.44 -10.88 -7.43
C TYR A 65 13.44 -10.87 -8.58
N LEU A 66 13.89 -10.75 -9.82
CA LEU A 66 13.00 -10.77 -10.99
C LEU A 66 12.27 -12.11 -11.15
N ALA A 67 12.92 -13.23 -10.85
CA ALA A 67 12.26 -14.53 -10.81
C ALA A 67 11.18 -14.60 -9.72
N ASN A 68 11.42 -13.99 -8.56
CA ASN A 68 10.47 -13.91 -7.45
C ASN A 68 9.24 -13.04 -7.83
N VAL A 69 9.46 -11.90 -8.51
CA VAL A 69 8.39 -11.07 -9.07
C VAL A 69 7.54 -11.85 -10.07
N SER A 70 8.17 -12.55 -11.01
CA SER A 70 7.49 -13.36 -12.02
C SER A 70 6.68 -14.50 -11.43
N ARG A 71 7.20 -15.16 -10.37
CA ARG A 71 6.46 -16.21 -9.65
C ARG A 71 5.24 -15.64 -8.92
N GLY A 72 5.37 -14.46 -8.30
CA GLY A 72 4.23 -13.77 -7.67
C GLY A 72 3.14 -13.41 -8.67
N GLU A 73 3.54 -12.97 -9.89
CA GLU A 73 2.56 -12.67 -10.95
C GLU A 73 1.80 -13.92 -11.38
N ALA A 74 2.45 -15.05 -11.53
CA ALA A 74 1.79 -16.31 -11.90
C ALA A 74 0.74 -16.74 -10.85
N VAL A 75 0.99 -16.51 -9.54
CA VAL A 75 0.00 -16.75 -8.49
C VAL A 75 -1.22 -15.85 -8.65
N VAL A 76 -1.01 -14.56 -8.90
CA VAL A 76 -2.09 -13.59 -9.07
C VAL A 76 -2.91 -13.89 -10.33
N GLU A 77 -2.26 -14.20 -11.44
CA GLU A 77 -2.93 -14.60 -12.69
C GLU A 77 -3.80 -15.85 -12.50
N GLY A 78 -3.33 -16.84 -11.72
CA GLY A 78 -4.10 -18.06 -11.41
C GLY A 78 -5.32 -17.82 -10.50
N LEU A 79 -5.38 -16.66 -9.84
CA LEU A 79 -6.52 -16.27 -8.98
C LEU A 79 -7.58 -15.48 -9.73
N ARG A 80 -7.17 -14.66 -10.69
CA ARG A 80 -8.06 -13.76 -11.44
C ARG A 80 -9.13 -14.55 -12.19
N ASP A 81 -10.35 -14.09 -12.07
CA ASP A 81 -11.45 -14.61 -12.87
C ASP A 81 -11.34 -14.03 -14.29
N SER A 82 -11.01 -14.89 -15.26
CA SER A 82 -10.87 -14.52 -16.67
C SER A 82 -12.11 -13.86 -17.26
N ASP A 83 -13.28 -14.17 -16.70
CA ASP A 83 -14.56 -13.63 -17.18
C ASP A 83 -14.88 -12.24 -16.60
N ARG A 84 -14.23 -11.87 -15.50
CA ARG A 84 -14.45 -10.59 -14.79
C ARG A 84 -13.33 -9.59 -14.96
N THR A 85 -12.16 -10.01 -15.38
CA THR A 85 -11.08 -9.09 -15.69
C THR A 85 -11.50 -8.24 -16.89
N SER A 86 -11.99 -7.04 -16.60
CA SER A 86 -12.09 -6.04 -17.67
C SER A 86 -10.69 -5.95 -18.30
N PRO A 87 -10.55 -6.20 -19.62
CA PRO A 87 -9.27 -6.07 -20.29
C PRO A 87 -8.62 -4.69 -20.13
N ALA A 88 -9.38 -3.75 -19.59
CA ALA A 88 -9.01 -2.36 -19.40
C ALA A 88 -8.47 -2.03 -18.00
N TYR A 89 -8.57 -2.93 -16.99
CA TYR A 89 -8.00 -2.60 -15.66
C TYR A 89 -6.51 -2.93 -15.64
N PRO A 90 -5.64 -1.95 -15.33
CA PRO A 90 -4.20 -2.17 -15.34
C PRO A 90 -3.75 -3.18 -14.29
N HIS A 91 -2.71 -3.94 -14.59
CA HIS A 91 -2.01 -4.74 -13.62
C HIS A 91 -0.98 -3.86 -12.91
N PHE A 92 -0.94 -3.95 -11.57
CA PHE A 92 0.03 -3.22 -10.78
C PHE A 92 0.98 -4.16 -10.03
N TYR A 93 2.18 -3.67 -9.79
CA TYR A 93 3.17 -4.30 -8.93
C TYR A 93 3.60 -3.34 -7.83
N ARG A 94 3.62 -3.80 -6.60
CA ARG A 94 4.21 -3.08 -5.47
C ARG A 94 5.46 -3.81 -5.01
N ALA A 95 6.59 -3.11 -4.99
CA ALA A 95 7.82 -3.67 -4.46
C ALA A 95 7.73 -3.86 -2.94
N PRO A 96 8.14 -5.01 -2.38
CA PRO A 96 8.30 -5.20 -0.95
C PRO A 96 9.11 -4.06 -0.31
N TYR A 97 8.68 -3.57 0.85
CA TYR A 97 9.26 -2.42 1.56
C TYR A 97 9.28 -1.11 0.73
N ASN A 98 8.61 -1.09 -0.42
CA ASN A 98 8.75 -0.07 -1.46
C ASN A 98 10.23 0.15 -1.87
N ASP A 99 11.04 -0.89 -1.73
CA ASP A 99 12.46 -0.93 -2.05
C ASP A 99 12.65 -1.08 -3.57
N LEU A 100 13.31 -0.09 -4.18
CA LEU A 100 13.56 -0.02 -5.62
C LEU A 100 14.98 -0.47 -6.00
N GLY A 101 15.68 -1.16 -5.08
CA GLY A 101 16.96 -1.82 -5.32
C GLY A 101 18.19 -0.99 -5.00
N GLY A 102 18.08 0.31 -4.69
CA GLY A 102 19.19 1.17 -4.26
C GLY A 102 20.22 1.49 -5.35
N SER A 103 19.98 1.10 -6.60
CA SER A 103 20.85 1.42 -7.73
C SER A 103 20.06 1.64 -9.02
N ALA A 104 20.63 2.45 -9.94
CA ALA A 104 20.02 2.70 -11.25
C ALA A 104 19.86 1.41 -12.06
N GLU A 105 20.83 0.51 -12.01
CA GLU A 105 20.80 -0.76 -12.71
C GLU A 105 19.61 -1.63 -12.30
N LYS A 106 19.43 -1.87 -10.99
CA LYS A 106 18.32 -2.64 -10.44
C LYS A 106 16.98 -2.00 -10.77
N TYR A 107 16.86 -0.70 -10.57
CA TYR A 107 15.64 0.05 -10.87
C TYR A 107 15.23 -0.03 -12.35
N GLN A 108 16.19 0.16 -13.27
CA GLN A 108 15.93 0.06 -14.71
C GLN A 108 15.57 -1.37 -15.12
N ALA A 109 16.23 -2.37 -14.57
CA ALA A 109 15.93 -3.79 -14.85
C ALA A 109 14.52 -4.18 -14.37
N LEU A 110 14.11 -3.73 -13.17
CA LEU A 110 12.75 -3.95 -12.67
C LEU A 110 11.72 -3.28 -13.59
N ASN A 111 11.90 -2.01 -13.93
CA ASN A 111 10.98 -1.29 -14.81
C ASN A 111 10.90 -1.93 -16.20
N ALA A 112 12.01 -2.40 -16.76
CA ALA A 112 12.01 -3.11 -18.04
C ALA A 112 11.24 -4.44 -17.95
N ALA A 113 11.39 -5.20 -16.86
CA ALA A 113 10.66 -6.44 -16.62
C ALA A 113 9.14 -6.17 -16.47
N LEU A 114 8.75 -5.19 -15.66
CA LEU A 114 7.36 -4.80 -15.48
C LEU A 114 6.73 -4.32 -16.81
N SER A 115 7.42 -3.46 -17.55
CA SER A 115 6.97 -2.97 -18.86
C SER A 115 6.75 -4.12 -19.86
N LYS A 116 7.68 -5.08 -19.92
CA LYS A 116 7.55 -6.27 -20.75
C LYS A 116 6.33 -7.11 -20.37
N ALA A 117 6.01 -7.20 -19.09
CA ALA A 117 4.84 -7.89 -18.56
C ALA A 117 3.55 -7.04 -18.66
N LYS A 118 3.61 -5.79 -19.11
CA LYS A 118 2.50 -4.82 -19.11
C LYS A 118 1.94 -4.57 -17.71
N VAL A 119 2.80 -4.58 -16.71
CA VAL A 119 2.49 -4.30 -15.31
C VAL A 119 3.00 -2.92 -14.95
N LEU A 120 2.23 -2.13 -14.24
CA LEU A 120 2.58 -0.78 -13.80
C LEU A 120 3.13 -0.78 -12.37
N PRO A 121 4.10 0.07 -12.04
CA PRO A 121 4.46 0.32 -10.65
C PRO A 121 3.26 0.89 -9.88
N ALA A 122 2.96 0.33 -8.71
CA ALA A 122 1.87 0.82 -7.87
C ALA A 122 2.30 2.04 -7.05
N PRO A 123 1.72 3.22 -7.29
CA PRO A 123 2.02 4.41 -6.50
C PRO A 123 1.32 4.37 -5.14
N PHE A 124 1.84 5.13 -4.18
CA PHE A 124 1.13 5.59 -3.00
C PHE A 124 1.55 7.02 -2.68
N THR A 125 0.63 7.82 -2.18
CA THR A 125 0.88 9.20 -1.77
C THR A 125 0.78 9.38 -0.27
N LEU A 126 0.08 8.47 0.37
CA LEU A 126 -0.14 8.42 1.80
C LEU A 126 0.29 7.06 2.33
N HIS A 127 1.22 7.04 3.24
CA HIS A 127 1.47 5.87 4.07
C HIS A 127 1.22 6.28 5.53
N ASN A 128 0.93 5.30 6.33
CA ASN A 128 0.88 5.46 7.76
C ASN A 128 1.71 4.32 8.38
N HIS A 129 2.16 4.47 9.54
CA HIS A 129 2.93 3.44 10.21
C HIS A 129 2.02 2.35 10.81
N ASP A 130 0.94 1.95 10.13
CA ASP A 130 -0.07 1.02 10.63
C ASP A 130 0.51 -0.32 11.13
N TRP A 131 1.58 -0.82 10.47
CA TRP A 131 2.28 -2.02 10.90
C TRP A 131 2.99 -1.87 12.27
N ARG A 132 3.48 -0.66 12.61
CA ARG A 132 4.06 -0.36 13.93
C ARG A 132 2.99 -0.27 15.01
N PHE A 133 1.86 0.39 14.70
CA PHE A 133 0.71 0.43 15.58
C PHE A 133 0.13 -0.96 15.79
N GLU A 134 0.01 -1.77 14.72
CA GLU A 134 -0.50 -3.15 14.77
C GLU A 134 0.30 -4.02 15.74
N GLU A 135 1.63 -3.95 15.70
CA GLU A 135 2.47 -4.74 16.61
C GLU A 135 2.14 -4.45 18.09
N ALA A 136 2.02 -3.17 18.44
CA ALA A 136 1.67 -2.76 19.80
C ALA A 136 0.20 -3.09 20.14
N TYR A 137 -0.72 -2.91 19.21
CA TYR A 137 -2.14 -3.15 19.36
C TYR A 137 -2.44 -4.65 19.58
N SER A 138 -1.94 -5.50 18.72
CA SER A 138 -2.11 -6.95 18.84
C SER A 138 -1.50 -7.50 20.13
N LYS A 139 -0.36 -6.94 20.56
CA LYS A 139 0.23 -7.30 21.86
C LYS A 139 -0.66 -6.88 23.02
N ALA A 140 -1.16 -5.65 23.04
CA ALA A 140 -2.06 -5.18 24.10
C ALA A 140 -3.32 -6.04 24.22
N LEU A 141 -3.92 -6.41 23.08
CA LEU A 141 -5.07 -7.33 23.04
C LEU A 141 -4.73 -8.72 23.59
N ALA A 142 -3.57 -9.27 23.23
CA ALA A 142 -3.12 -10.58 23.70
C ALA A 142 -2.87 -10.60 25.21
N ASP A 143 -2.35 -9.49 25.75
CA ASP A 143 -2.11 -9.30 27.17
C ASP A 143 -3.41 -8.97 27.98
N GLY A 144 -4.54 -8.76 27.28
CA GLY A 144 -5.82 -8.37 27.87
C GLY A 144 -5.88 -6.88 28.30
N ASP A 145 -4.90 -6.07 27.92
CA ASP A 145 -4.85 -4.64 28.26
C ASP A 145 -5.72 -3.80 27.29
N GLN A 146 -7.02 -3.79 27.56
CA GLN A 146 -7.99 -3.06 26.76
C GLN A 146 -7.75 -1.54 26.80
N ALA A 147 -7.26 -1.00 27.93
CA ALA A 147 -6.99 0.44 28.04
C ALA A 147 -5.83 0.86 27.14
N LEU A 148 -4.77 0.06 27.09
CA LEU A 148 -3.64 0.29 26.18
C LEU A 148 -4.08 0.12 24.73
N ALA A 149 -4.84 -0.94 24.39
CA ALA A 149 -5.35 -1.16 23.05
C ALA A 149 -6.19 0.04 22.55
N GLN A 150 -7.08 0.55 23.40
CA GLN A 150 -7.87 1.75 23.09
C GLN A 150 -6.99 2.99 22.85
N ARG A 151 -6.00 3.23 23.70
CA ARG A 151 -5.06 4.34 23.55
C ARG A 151 -4.26 4.26 22.26
N ILE A 152 -3.85 3.04 21.87
CA ILE A 152 -3.13 2.81 20.58
C ILE A 152 -4.06 3.11 19.40
N SER A 153 -5.31 2.67 19.45
CA SER A 153 -6.31 2.95 18.42
C SER A 153 -6.55 4.45 18.22
N GLU A 154 -6.68 5.19 19.30
CA GLU A 154 -6.85 6.65 19.27
C GLU A 154 -5.62 7.34 18.65
N ALA A 155 -4.42 6.92 19.05
CA ALA A 155 -3.18 7.45 18.49
C ALA A 155 -3.03 7.11 16.98
N TYR A 156 -3.41 5.91 16.56
CA TYR A 156 -3.43 5.52 15.14
C TYR A 156 -4.36 6.41 14.32
N LEU A 157 -5.59 6.61 14.78
CA LEU A 157 -6.57 7.45 14.08
C LEU A 157 -6.14 8.93 14.03
N GLN A 158 -5.47 9.41 15.08
CA GLN A 158 -4.89 10.75 15.12
C GLN A 158 -3.71 10.88 14.15
N GLN A 159 -2.78 9.92 14.17
CA GLN A 159 -1.64 9.90 13.26
C GLN A 159 -2.10 9.92 11.81
N LEU A 160 -3.06 9.07 11.46
CA LEU A 160 -3.59 9.02 10.10
C LEU A 160 -4.17 10.38 9.67
N GLN A 161 -4.84 11.09 10.56
CA GLN A 161 -5.36 12.43 10.26
C GLN A 161 -4.23 13.42 9.96
N LEU A 162 -3.15 13.41 10.76
CA LEU A 162 -1.98 14.27 10.53
C LEU A 162 -1.31 13.96 9.19
N GLU A 163 -1.21 12.67 8.84
CA GLU A 163 -0.66 12.23 7.56
C GLU A 163 -1.51 12.73 6.37
N PHE A 164 -2.84 12.70 6.49
CA PHE A 164 -3.73 13.29 5.47
C PHE A 164 -3.55 14.80 5.37
N ASP A 165 -3.52 15.52 6.50
CA ASP A 165 -3.32 16.97 6.50
C ASP A 165 -1.99 17.35 5.82
N PHE A 166 -0.93 16.61 6.13
CA PHE A 166 0.39 16.79 5.53
C PHE A 166 0.40 16.50 4.02
N ALA A 167 -0.18 15.36 3.59
CA ALA A 167 -0.23 14.98 2.19
C ALA A 167 -1.04 15.95 1.33
N GLU A 168 -2.18 16.43 1.84
CA GLU A 168 -2.99 17.47 1.19
C GLU A 168 -2.20 18.76 1.02
N GLN A 169 -1.50 19.21 2.09
CA GLN A 169 -0.66 20.40 2.03
C GLN A 169 0.50 20.20 1.05
N LEU A 170 1.18 19.05 1.12
CA LEU A 170 2.31 18.74 0.22
C LEU A 170 1.86 18.67 -1.25
N SER A 171 0.65 18.16 -1.50
CA SER A 171 0.03 18.15 -2.82
C SER A 171 -0.20 19.57 -3.35
N ARG A 172 -0.80 20.44 -2.54
CA ARG A 172 -1.00 21.86 -2.89
C ARG A 172 0.32 22.58 -3.14
N ASP A 173 1.31 22.37 -2.29
CA ASP A 173 2.64 23.00 -2.41
C ASP A 173 3.44 22.49 -3.64
N THR A 174 3.08 21.33 -4.16
CA THR A 174 3.76 20.72 -5.31
C THR A 174 3.10 21.08 -6.64
N PHE A 175 1.75 21.14 -6.66
CA PHE A 175 0.97 21.22 -7.89
C PHE A 175 -0.01 22.38 -7.96
N ASP A 176 -0.04 23.28 -6.95
CA ASP A 176 -1.05 24.35 -6.78
C ASP A 176 -2.51 23.79 -6.73
N ARG A 177 -2.66 22.49 -6.43
CA ARG A 177 -3.93 21.78 -6.29
C ARG A 177 -3.77 20.52 -5.49
N GLU A 178 -4.87 19.95 -5.05
CA GLU A 178 -4.88 18.57 -4.56
C GLU A 178 -4.87 17.58 -5.73
N VAL A 179 -4.10 16.49 -5.59
CA VAL A 179 -4.12 15.34 -6.47
C VAL A 179 -4.87 14.19 -5.78
N PRO A 180 -5.45 13.24 -6.53
CA PRO A 180 -6.02 12.04 -5.93
C PRO A 180 -5.00 11.34 -5.04
N GLN A 181 -5.39 11.04 -3.80
CA GLN A 181 -4.51 10.36 -2.84
C GLN A 181 -4.67 8.84 -2.93
N VAL A 182 -3.56 8.13 -2.85
CA VAL A 182 -3.52 6.67 -2.76
C VAL A 182 -3.00 6.28 -1.37
N LEU A 183 -3.90 5.77 -0.54
CA LEU A 183 -3.59 5.34 0.84
C LEU A 183 -3.06 3.91 0.84
N LEU A 184 -1.87 3.71 1.41
CA LEU A 184 -1.28 2.41 1.64
C LEU A 184 -1.66 1.90 3.05
N LEU A 185 -2.27 0.72 3.10
CA LEU A 185 -2.63 0.02 4.33
C LEU A 185 -2.22 -1.45 4.27
N HIS A 186 -2.08 -2.09 5.43
CA HIS A 186 -1.89 -3.53 5.54
C HIS A 186 -3.19 -4.22 6.01
N ALA A 187 -3.45 -5.43 5.54
CA ALA A 187 -4.59 -6.23 5.96
C ALA A 187 -4.31 -6.87 7.34
N ASN A 188 -4.25 -6.04 8.38
CA ASN A 188 -3.95 -6.42 9.77
C ASN A 188 -5.17 -6.28 10.69
N ARG A 189 -5.03 -6.60 11.96
CA ARG A 189 -6.11 -6.56 12.95
C ARG A 189 -6.54 -5.14 13.26
N LEU A 190 -5.59 -4.22 13.43
CA LEU A 190 -5.88 -2.81 13.71
C LEU A 190 -6.76 -2.21 12.61
N ASN A 191 -6.38 -2.42 11.35
CA ASN A 191 -7.20 -1.95 10.22
C ASN A 191 -8.54 -2.68 10.12
N ALA A 192 -8.61 -3.97 10.45
CA ALA A 192 -9.88 -4.69 10.48
C ALA A 192 -10.86 -4.09 11.51
N ASP A 193 -10.35 -3.66 12.64
CA ASP A 193 -11.17 -3.08 13.72
C ASP A 193 -11.51 -1.59 13.48
N HIS A 194 -10.71 -0.85 12.67
CA HIS A 194 -10.83 0.62 12.57
C HIS A 194 -11.06 1.18 11.17
N LEU A 195 -10.98 0.38 10.10
CA LEU A 195 -11.12 0.89 8.72
C LEU A 195 -12.45 1.62 8.50
N GLY A 196 -13.55 1.13 9.07
CA GLY A 196 -14.85 1.81 8.97
C GLY A 196 -14.83 3.23 9.54
N ALA A 197 -14.14 3.43 10.68
CA ALA A 197 -13.97 4.76 11.28
C ALA A 197 -13.07 5.67 10.42
N VAL A 198 -12.03 5.11 9.80
CA VAL A 198 -11.15 5.83 8.87
C VAL A 198 -11.94 6.30 7.65
N LEU A 199 -12.67 5.41 6.98
CA LEU A 199 -13.45 5.73 5.78
C LEU A 199 -14.54 6.76 6.08
N LYS A 200 -15.22 6.64 7.24
CA LYS A 200 -16.18 7.64 7.69
C LYS A 200 -15.56 9.02 7.80
N LYS A 201 -14.43 9.14 8.48
CA LYS A 201 -13.73 10.43 8.63
C LYS A 201 -13.29 11.01 7.28
N LEU A 202 -12.82 10.19 6.37
CA LEU A 202 -12.45 10.64 5.03
C LEU A 202 -13.67 11.15 4.24
N GLN A 203 -14.80 10.45 4.33
CA GLN A 203 -16.04 10.90 3.70
C GLN A 203 -16.54 12.23 4.30
N GLU A 204 -16.45 12.40 5.63
CA GLU A 204 -16.77 13.64 6.33
C GLU A 204 -15.83 14.81 5.93
N ARG A 205 -14.59 14.52 5.54
CA ARG A 205 -13.64 15.49 4.95
C ARG A 205 -13.94 15.82 3.49
N GLY A 206 -14.93 15.18 2.87
CA GLY A 206 -15.31 15.41 1.48
C GLY A 206 -14.60 14.50 0.47
N TYR A 207 -13.85 13.49 0.90
CA TYR A 207 -13.26 12.50 -0.01
C TYR A 207 -14.34 11.65 -0.67
N ARG A 208 -14.09 11.32 -1.95
CA ARG A 208 -14.78 10.28 -2.69
C ARG A 208 -13.79 9.16 -2.97
N PHE A 209 -14.21 7.93 -2.71
CA PHE A 209 -13.39 6.75 -2.97
C PHE A 209 -13.46 6.38 -4.45
N VAL A 210 -12.31 6.20 -5.05
CA VAL A 210 -12.14 5.86 -6.47
C VAL A 210 -11.15 4.70 -6.61
N SER A 211 -11.17 4.00 -7.76
CA SER A 211 -10.21 2.94 -8.02
C SER A 211 -8.79 3.50 -8.21
N LEU A 212 -7.77 2.64 -8.03
CA LEU A 212 -6.38 3.01 -8.31
C LEU A 212 -6.21 3.47 -9.77
N GLN A 213 -6.88 2.81 -10.71
CA GLN A 213 -6.90 3.22 -12.11
C GLN A 213 -7.43 4.65 -12.28
N GLN A 214 -8.51 5.01 -11.60
CA GLN A 214 -9.08 6.36 -11.67
C GLN A 214 -8.16 7.38 -11.00
N ALA A 215 -7.56 7.05 -9.85
CA ALA A 215 -6.61 7.93 -9.18
C ALA A 215 -5.38 8.20 -10.05
N THR A 216 -4.81 7.15 -10.65
CA THR A 216 -3.60 7.24 -11.48
C THR A 216 -3.84 7.83 -12.88
N ALA A 217 -5.08 8.09 -13.26
CA ALA A 217 -5.40 8.86 -14.47
C ALA A 217 -5.10 10.36 -14.31
N ASP A 218 -4.86 10.86 -13.11
CA ASP A 218 -4.43 12.24 -12.90
C ASP A 218 -3.04 12.48 -13.49
N PRO A 219 -2.81 13.60 -14.20
CA PRO A 219 -1.52 13.91 -14.85
C PRO A 219 -0.30 13.88 -13.92
N ALA A 220 -0.46 14.11 -12.62
CA ALA A 220 0.63 14.02 -11.65
C ALA A 220 1.26 12.62 -11.65
N TYR A 221 0.47 11.58 -11.82
CA TYR A 221 0.95 10.19 -11.87
C TYR A 221 1.71 9.82 -13.14
N ALA A 222 1.67 10.66 -14.17
CA ALA A 222 2.50 10.51 -15.38
C ALA A 222 3.91 11.09 -15.22
N ILE A 223 4.20 11.80 -14.12
CA ILE A 223 5.55 12.32 -13.83
C ILE A 223 6.47 11.12 -13.52
N ALA A 224 7.60 11.09 -14.22
CA ALA A 224 8.58 10.02 -14.05
C ALA A 224 9.06 9.93 -12.59
N ASP A 225 9.13 8.71 -12.06
CA ASP A 225 9.72 8.46 -10.75
C ASP A 225 11.24 8.49 -10.85
N GLY A 226 11.86 9.56 -10.36
CA GLY A 226 13.31 9.71 -10.28
C GLY A 226 13.95 9.05 -9.04
N SER A 227 13.17 8.34 -8.21
CA SER A 227 13.68 7.73 -6.98
C SER A 227 14.20 6.31 -7.22
N GLN A 228 15.35 6.02 -6.63
CA GLN A 228 15.98 4.69 -6.66
C GLN A 228 16.26 4.20 -5.23
N GLY A 229 15.50 4.73 -4.26
CA GLY A 229 15.73 4.48 -2.84
C GLY A 229 15.45 3.04 -2.41
N THR A 230 15.98 2.68 -1.25
CA THR A 230 15.77 1.38 -0.57
C THR A 230 14.63 1.42 0.43
N SER A 231 14.06 2.60 0.66
CA SER A 231 12.92 2.82 1.56
C SER A 231 11.80 3.56 0.85
N GLY A 232 10.58 3.23 1.24
CA GLY A 232 9.39 3.78 0.61
C GLY A 232 9.09 5.19 1.05
N ILE A 233 9.50 6.18 0.27
CA ILE A 233 8.94 7.53 0.38
C ILE A 233 7.72 7.67 -0.53
N SER A 234 6.76 8.51 -0.13
CA SER A 234 5.54 8.72 -0.91
C SER A 234 5.83 9.33 -2.30
N TRP A 235 4.92 9.10 -3.25
CA TRP A 235 5.05 9.68 -4.58
C TRP A 235 5.04 11.20 -4.56
N LEU A 236 4.42 11.85 -3.59
CA LEU A 236 4.48 13.31 -3.43
C LEU A 236 5.94 13.78 -3.26
N HIS A 237 6.74 13.13 -2.42
CA HIS A 237 8.15 13.46 -2.27
C HIS A 237 8.98 13.12 -3.51
N ARG A 238 8.67 11.99 -4.18
CA ARG A 238 9.35 11.58 -5.42
C ARG A 238 9.11 12.59 -6.54
N TRP A 239 7.86 13.06 -6.70
CA TRP A 239 7.53 14.09 -7.70
C TRP A 239 8.23 15.41 -7.40
N ARG A 240 8.26 15.87 -6.13
CA ARG A 240 9.01 17.07 -5.74
C ARG A 240 10.48 16.97 -6.14
N LYS A 241 11.12 15.82 -5.88
CA LYS A 241 12.50 15.56 -6.29
C LYS A 241 12.66 15.64 -7.82
N THR A 242 11.78 15.00 -8.58
CA THR A 242 11.82 15.03 -10.06
C THR A 242 11.59 16.44 -10.60
N LEU A 243 10.73 17.23 -9.96
CA LEU A 243 10.44 18.61 -10.33
C LEU A 243 11.49 19.63 -9.85
N GLY A 244 12.55 19.18 -9.15
CA GLY A 244 13.59 20.06 -8.59
C GLY A 244 13.10 20.94 -7.44
N GLN A 245 12.02 20.56 -6.78
CA GLN A 245 11.47 21.30 -5.64
C GLN A 245 12.15 20.89 -4.33
N PRO A 246 12.16 21.75 -3.29
CA PRO A 246 12.75 21.43 -2.00
C PRO A 246 12.15 20.17 -1.36
N ASP A 247 13.01 19.36 -0.75
CA ASP A 247 12.60 18.21 0.05
C ASP A 247 11.87 18.67 1.34
N ARG A 248 10.86 17.90 1.74
CA ARG A 248 10.06 18.13 2.95
C ARG A 248 9.88 16.86 3.79
N LEU A 249 10.75 15.86 3.60
CA LEU A 249 10.71 14.61 4.37
C LEU A 249 10.81 14.84 5.89
N GLY A 250 11.61 15.82 6.31
CA GLY A 250 11.76 16.17 7.72
C GLY A 250 10.54 16.84 8.37
N GLU A 251 9.51 17.16 7.58
CA GLU A 251 8.28 17.78 8.06
C GLU A 251 7.12 16.77 8.19
N GLU A 252 7.35 15.49 7.84
CA GLU A 252 6.35 14.43 8.03
C GLU A 252 5.93 14.32 9.50
N PRO A 253 4.65 14.03 9.78
CA PRO A 253 4.17 13.85 11.15
C PRO A 253 4.98 12.76 11.88
N PRO A 254 5.59 13.08 13.03
CA PRO A 254 6.41 12.13 13.75
C PRO A 254 5.55 10.98 14.31
N PHE A 255 6.11 9.78 14.30
CA PHE A 255 5.48 8.65 14.98
C PHE A 255 5.42 8.89 16.49
N PRO A 256 4.36 8.49 17.22
CA PRO A 256 4.22 8.73 18.65
C PRO A 256 5.39 8.13 19.46
N ALA A 257 6.20 8.98 20.10
CA ALA A 257 7.40 8.59 20.81
C ALA A 257 7.17 7.52 21.91
N TRP A 258 5.98 7.54 22.53
CA TRP A 258 5.63 6.56 23.57
C TRP A 258 5.38 5.12 23.03
N LEU A 259 5.20 4.97 21.70
CA LEU A 259 5.12 3.68 21.00
C LEU A 259 6.45 3.26 20.39
N GLU A 260 7.46 4.14 20.40
CA GLU A 260 8.80 3.76 19.94
C GLU A 260 9.41 2.75 20.90
N LYS A 261 9.92 1.64 20.34
CA LYS A 261 10.77 0.76 21.15
C LYS A 261 12.01 1.52 21.53
N PRO A 262 12.49 1.42 22.80
CA PRO A 262 13.81 1.95 23.13
C PRO A 262 14.82 1.33 22.16
N ALA A 263 15.70 2.19 21.61
CA ALA A 263 16.78 1.73 20.76
C ALA A 263 17.56 0.63 21.51
N GLN A 264 17.62 -0.57 20.91
CA GLN A 264 18.40 -1.67 21.47
C GLN A 264 19.87 -1.43 21.25
#